data_e62efcad3dfbefd7a0f9604adaa759bf
#
_entry.id   e62efcad3dfbefd7a0f9604adaa759bf
#
_cell.length_a   1.000
_cell.length_b   1.000
_cell.length_c   1.000
_cell.angle_alpha   90.00
_cell.angle_beta   90.00
_cell.angle_gamma   90.00
#
_symmetry.space_group_name_H-M   'P 1'
#
loop_
_entity.id
_entity.type
_entity.pdbx_description
1 polymer ?
#
loop_
_entity_poly.entity_id
_entity_poly.type
_entity_poly.pdbx_seq_one_letter_code
_entity_poly.pdbx_strand_id
1 'polypeptide(L)'
;MATVLDRADIIGGLRDLVAELRTAGEVARIRLVGGAALALRYFDRGTTQDLDSLRIQPGSDEAVAAAAARVADRRGWNATWLNFAVEQADAIPAFGRRAVEWESIYDHDGIVIQVAAKEAMLAMKLRANRPGRDTNDIRQLLKLCAITTIEEAEDLYEDFYPGDLLTDRALDMVTRILDAGLPDDVPSPGPINL
;
A
#
# COMPACT_ATOMS: atom_id res chain seq x y z
N MET A 1 10.33 12.97 16.27
CA MET A 1 9.26 12.01 16.66
C MET A 1 8.78 11.30 15.39
N ALA A 2 8.44 10.02 15.46
CA ALA A 2 7.84 9.35 14.31
C ALA A 2 6.48 10.00 14.00
N THR A 3 6.20 10.31 12.74
CA THR A 3 4.89 10.76 12.30
C THR A 3 3.90 9.60 12.43
N VAL A 4 2.72 9.86 12.94
CA VAL A 4 1.63 8.89 13.01
C VAL A 4 0.48 9.48 12.20
N LEU A 5 0.10 8.80 11.13
CA LEU A 5 -0.87 9.28 10.15
C LEU A 5 -2.12 8.40 10.20
N ASP A 6 -3.26 8.99 10.44
CA ASP A 6 -4.55 8.33 10.21
C ASP A 6 -4.99 8.49 8.74
N ARG A 7 -6.14 7.94 8.37
CA ARG A 7 -6.68 8.03 7.02
C ARG A 7 -6.94 9.48 6.57
N ALA A 8 -7.40 10.34 7.46
CA ALA A 8 -7.67 11.74 7.14
C ALA A 8 -6.36 12.51 6.89
N ASP A 9 -5.33 12.22 7.68
CA ASP A 9 -3.98 12.76 7.47
C ASP A 9 -3.41 12.33 6.11
N ILE A 10 -3.54 11.04 5.76
CA ILE A 10 -3.08 10.52 4.47
C ILE A 10 -3.78 11.24 3.31
N ILE A 11 -5.11 11.34 3.33
CA ILE A 11 -5.89 12.05 2.30
C ILE A 11 -5.49 13.52 2.24
N GLY A 12 -5.36 14.18 3.38
CA GLY A 12 -4.94 15.58 3.46
C GLY A 12 -3.53 15.80 2.90
N GLY A 13 -2.59 14.92 3.23
CA GLY A 13 -1.21 14.98 2.71
C GLY A 13 -1.13 14.77 1.20
N LEU A 14 -1.88 13.81 0.67
CA LEU A 14 -1.96 13.58 -0.77
C LEU A 14 -2.63 14.74 -1.50
N ARG A 15 -3.68 15.34 -0.93
CA ARG A 15 -4.31 16.57 -1.48
C ARG A 15 -3.32 17.73 -1.57
N ASP A 16 -2.55 17.97 -0.50
CA ASP A 16 -1.53 19.00 -0.49
C ASP A 16 -0.40 18.71 -1.48
N LEU A 17 0.00 17.44 -1.63
CA LEU A 17 1.00 17.01 -2.61
C LEU A 17 0.53 17.28 -4.04
N VAL A 18 -0.72 16.94 -4.36
CA VAL A 18 -1.34 17.25 -5.66
C VAL A 18 -1.34 18.77 -5.90
N ALA A 19 -1.72 19.56 -4.91
CA ALA A 19 -1.74 21.03 -5.03
C ALA A 19 -0.35 21.61 -5.29
N GLU A 20 0.69 21.08 -4.63
CA GLU A 20 2.10 21.49 -4.85
C GLU A 20 2.55 21.18 -6.28
N LEU A 21 2.30 19.94 -6.75
CA LEU A 21 2.66 19.52 -8.09
C LEU A 21 1.94 20.34 -9.17
N ARG A 22 0.64 20.57 -9.01
CA ARG A 22 -0.15 21.42 -9.93
C ARG A 22 0.36 22.86 -9.96
N THR A 23 0.68 23.44 -8.81
CA THR A 23 1.23 24.80 -8.73
C THR A 23 2.57 24.90 -9.44
N ALA A 24 3.38 23.86 -9.39
CA ALA A 24 4.66 23.77 -10.08
C ALA A 24 4.52 23.44 -11.58
N GLY A 25 3.33 23.11 -12.07
CA GLY A 25 3.11 22.64 -13.46
C GLY A 25 3.73 21.28 -13.76
N GLU A 26 3.92 20.45 -12.75
CA GLU A 26 4.57 19.15 -12.85
C GLU A 26 3.57 18.03 -13.14
N VAL A 27 4.02 17.03 -13.90
CA VAL A 27 3.32 15.76 -14.07
C VAL A 27 3.93 14.72 -13.13
N ALA A 28 3.11 13.81 -12.61
CA ALA A 28 3.60 12.79 -11.69
C ALA A 28 2.73 11.52 -11.74
N ARG A 29 3.36 10.37 -11.61
CA ARG A 29 2.68 9.10 -11.36
C ARG A 29 3.23 8.46 -10.10
N ILE A 30 2.35 8.26 -9.13
CA ILE A 30 2.68 7.73 -7.81
C ILE A 30 1.83 6.49 -7.56
N ARG A 31 2.47 5.39 -7.23
CA ARG A 31 1.81 4.15 -6.84
C ARG A 31 2.03 3.90 -5.36
N LEU A 32 0.96 3.63 -4.64
CA LEU A 32 0.97 3.39 -3.20
C LEU A 32 0.80 1.91 -2.90
N VAL A 33 1.56 1.44 -1.93
CA VAL A 33 1.47 0.09 -1.37
C VAL A 33 1.44 0.18 0.17
N GLY A 34 1.50 -0.95 0.85
CA GLY A 34 1.65 -0.98 2.29
C GLY A 34 0.42 -0.49 3.06
N GLY A 35 0.67 0.00 4.26
CA GLY A 35 -0.40 0.37 5.21
C GLY A 35 -1.29 1.51 4.74
N ALA A 36 -0.70 2.52 4.10
CA ALA A 36 -1.45 3.66 3.59
C ALA A 36 -2.42 3.27 2.46
N ALA A 37 -1.98 2.43 1.52
CA ALA A 37 -2.85 1.92 0.45
C ALA A 37 -4.04 1.13 1.02
N LEU A 38 -3.80 0.29 2.05
CA LEU A 38 -4.85 -0.44 2.74
C LEU A 38 -5.86 0.49 3.40
N ALA A 39 -5.39 1.50 4.15
CA ALA A 39 -6.24 2.48 4.82
C ALA A 39 -7.05 3.34 3.84
N LEU A 40 -6.49 3.66 2.69
CA LEU A 40 -7.17 4.44 1.67
C LEU A 40 -8.30 3.67 1.00
N ARG A 41 -8.06 2.40 0.62
CA ARG A 41 -8.90 1.71 -0.36
C ARG A 41 -9.66 0.50 0.17
N TYR A 42 -9.12 -0.23 1.15
CA TYR A 42 -9.63 -1.56 1.45
C TYR A 42 -10.33 -1.70 2.79
N PHE A 43 -9.80 -1.13 3.86
CA PHE A 43 -10.42 -1.20 5.19
C PHE A 43 -9.88 -0.13 6.14
N ASP A 44 -10.63 0.14 7.20
CA ASP A 44 -10.16 1.00 8.29
C ASP A 44 -9.00 0.32 9.02
N ARG A 45 -7.83 0.91 8.89
CA ARG A 45 -6.57 0.32 9.39
C ARG A 45 -6.00 1.04 10.61
N GLY A 46 -6.64 2.06 11.11
CA GLY A 46 -6.04 2.89 12.15
C GLY A 46 -4.92 3.77 11.58
N THR A 47 -3.68 3.63 12.05
CA THR A 47 -2.59 4.55 11.68
C THR A 47 -1.44 3.87 10.95
N THR A 48 -0.66 4.67 10.21
CA THR A 48 0.64 4.31 9.62
C THR A 48 1.68 5.38 9.94
N GLN A 49 2.96 5.07 9.74
CA GLN A 49 4.06 6.02 9.97
C GLN A 49 4.45 6.77 8.68
N ASP A 50 4.21 6.15 7.54
CA ASP A 50 4.62 6.61 6.22
C ASP A 50 3.71 6.04 5.13
N LEU A 51 3.86 6.56 3.92
CA LEU A 51 3.25 6.06 2.70
C LEU A 51 4.35 5.39 1.86
N ASP A 52 4.36 4.07 1.85
CA ASP A 52 5.21 3.30 0.94
C ASP A 52 4.77 3.51 -0.50
N SER A 53 5.65 4.06 -1.34
CA SER A 53 5.30 4.51 -2.69
C SER A 53 6.38 4.24 -3.72
N LEU A 54 5.95 4.18 -4.99
CA LEU A 54 6.83 4.12 -6.16
C LEU A 54 6.50 5.31 -7.06
N ARG A 55 7.55 5.84 -7.68
CA ARG A 55 7.43 6.84 -8.74
C ARG A 55 7.53 6.14 -10.08
N ILE A 56 6.70 6.55 -11.02
CA ILE A 56 6.65 5.96 -12.34
C ILE A 56 6.65 7.08 -13.38
N GLN A 57 7.35 6.86 -14.47
CA GLN A 57 7.32 7.77 -15.63
C GLN A 57 5.90 7.88 -16.25
N PRO A 58 5.50 9.04 -16.78
CA PRO A 58 6.29 10.27 -16.82
C PRO A 58 6.24 11.06 -15.51
N GLY A 59 7.26 11.88 -15.27
CA GLY A 59 7.36 12.78 -14.12
C GLY A 59 8.79 12.91 -13.62
N SER A 60 9.06 13.97 -12.86
CA SER A 60 10.34 14.20 -12.20
C SER A 60 10.33 13.66 -10.78
N ASP A 61 11.26 12.79 -10.46
CA ASP A 61 11.46 12.25 -9.12
C ASP A 61 11.82 13.37 -8.13
N GLU A 62 12.62 14.33 -8.59
CA GLU A 62 13.00 15.50 -7.80
C GLU A 62 11.80 16.41 -7.52
N ALA A 63 10.91 16.59 -8.48
CA ALA A 63 9.71 17.41 -8.31
C ALA A 63 8.77 16.79 -7.28
N VAL A 64 8.55 15.48 -7.32
CA VAL A 64 7.73 14.75 -6.34
C VAL A 64 8.37 14.82 -4.95
N ALA A 65 9.69 14.60 -4.85
CA ALA A 65 10.40 14.67 -3.56
C ALA A 65 10.36 16.09 -2.97
N ALA A 66 10.57 17.13 -3.79
CA ALA A 66 10.50 18.52 -3.36
C ALA A 66 9.08 18.91 -2.91
N ALA A 67 8.04 18.48 -3.63
CA ALA A 67 6.65 18.72 -3.23
C ALA A 67 6.32 18.00 -1.91
N ALA A 68 6.75 16.74 -1.76
CA ALA A 68 6.56 15.98 -0.52
C ALA A 68 7.27 16.64 0.69
N ALA A 69 8.49 17.17 0.50
CA ALA A 69 9.21 17.89 1.54
C ALA A 69 8.46 19.15 1.98
N ARG A 70 7.92 19.94 1.05
CA ARG A 70 7.12 21.13 1.38
C ARG A 70 5.84 20.79 2.15
N VAL A 71 5.19 19.67 1.81
CA VAL A 71 4.03 19.17 2.56
C VAL A 71 4.44 18.79 3.98
N ALA A 72 5.55 18.03 4.14
CA ALA A 72 6.07 17.66 5.44
C ALA A 72 6.35 18.89 6.33
N ASP A 73 7.03 19.89 5.79
CA ASP A 73 7.37 21.12 6.52
C ASP A 73 6.09 21.86 7.00
N ARG A 74 5.08 22.01 6.14
CA ARG A 74 3.83 22.69 6.51
C ARG A 74 3.03 21.92 7.57
N ARG A 75 3.06 20.61 7.52
CA ARG A 75 2.30 19.75 8.45
C ARG A 75 3.08 19.37 9.70
N GLY A 76 4.37 19.72 9.80
CA GLY A 76 5.24 19.30 10.88
C GLY A 76 5.49 17.79 10.90
N TRP A 77 5.48 17.16 9.73
CA TRP A 77 5.68 15.73 9.57
C TRP A 77 7.14 15.38 9.31
N ASN A 78 7.46 14.09 9.43
CA ASN A 78 8.76 13.60 9.00
C ASN A 78 8.92 13.78 7.49
N ALA A 79 10.11 14.17 7.04
CA ALA A 79 10.41 14.32 5.60
C ALA A 79 10.21 13.02 4.81
N THR A 80 10.24 11.87 5.47
CA THR A 80 10.00 10.54 4.88
C THR A 80 8.55 10.07 4.96
N TRP A 81 7.58 10.97 5.22
CA TRP A 81 6.17 10.60 5.25
C TRP A 81 5.69 9.95 3.95
N LEU A 82 6.22 10.40 2.80
CA LEU A 82 6.11 9.74 1.50
C LEU A 82 7.44 9.03 1.23
N ASN A 83 7.44 7.72 1.32
CA ASN A 83 8.64 6.88 1.36
C ASN A 83 8.78 6.09 0.06
N PHE A 84 9.94 6.20 -0.59
CA PHE A 84 10.25 5.50 -1.85
C PHE A 84 11.22 4.32 -1.64
N ALA A 85 11.53 3.93 -0.40
CA ALA A 85 12.45 2.84 -0.12
C ALA A 85 11.95 1.48 -0.63
N VAL A 86 10.66 1.32 -0.84
CA VAL A 86 10.05 0.11 -1.38
C VAL A 86 10.52 -0.21 -2.82
N GLU A 87 10.95 0.80 -3.58
CA GLU A 87 11.55 0.64 -4.92
C GLU A 87 12.87 -0.14 -4.86
N GLN A 88 13.59 -0.04 -3.75
CA GLN A 88 14.92 -0.65 -3.57
C GLN A 88 14.84 -2.03 -2.89
N ALA A 89 13.70 -2.37 -2.32
CA ALA A 89 13.57 -3.50 -1.41
C ALA A 89 13.17 -4.83 -2.07
N ASP A 90 13.10 -4.92 -3.40
CA ASP A 90 12.59 -6.09 -4.14
C ASP A 90 11.28 -6.67 -3.54
N ALA A 91 10.50 -5.79 -2.92
CA ALA A 91 9.30 -6.14 -2.19
C ALA A 91 8.06 -6.21 -3.10
N ILE A 92 8.15 -5.56 -4.28
CA ILE A 92 7.04 -5.50 -5.23
C ILE A 92 7.22 -6.56 -6.28
N PRO A 93 6.20 -7.38 -6.55
CA PRO A 93 6.28 -8.41 -7.58
C PRO A 93 6.54 -7.79 -8.96
N ALA A 94 7.69 -8.07 -9.55
CA ALA A 94 8.07 -7.53 -10.86
C ALA A 94 7.90 -8.55 -11.99
N PHE A 95 8.11 -9.84 -11.69
CA PHE A 95 8.21 -10.92 -12.69
C PHE A 95 7.30 -12.11 -12.38
N GLY A 96 6.18 -11.88 -11.67
CA GLY A 96 5.21 -12.92 -11.38
C GLY A 96 4.45 -13.42 -12.61
N ARG A 97 3.75 -14.54 -12.49
CA ARG A 97 2.77 -15.01 -13.48
C ARG A 97 1.60 -14.04 -13.57
N ARG A 98 1.31 -13.37 -12.46
CA ARG A 98 0.27 -12.34 -12.33
C ARG A 98 0.92 -10.98 -12.16
N ALA A 99 0.57 -10.04 -13.02
CA ALA A 99 0.99 -8.66 -12.89
C ALA A 99 0.28 -7.96 -11.73
N VAL A 100 0.96 -7.01 -11.08
CA VAL A 100 0.30 -6.14 -10.10
C VAL A 100 -0.67 -5.22 -10.83
N GLU A 101 -1.94 -5.33 -10.51
CA GLU A 101 -2.97 -4.39 -10.97
C GLU A 101 -2.98 -3.14 -10.08
N TRP A 102 -3.27 -1.99 -10.70
CA TRP A 102 -3.24 -0.68 -10.02
C TRP A 102 -4.56 0.03 -10.21
N GLU A 103 -5.20 0.39 -9.11
CA GLU A 103 -6.46 1.13 -9.10
C GLU A 103 -6.17 2.63 -8.95
N SER A 104 -6.67 3.47 -9.88
CA SER A 104 -6.53 4.92 -9.78
C SER A 104 -7.46 5.47 -8.71
N ILE A 105 -6.88 6.24 -7.77
CA ILE A 105 -7.61 7.00 -6.75
C ILE A 105 -7.62 8.49 -7.06
N TYR A 106 -6.75 8.93 -7.97
CA TYR A 106 -6.71 10.26 -8.54
C TYR A 106 -6.09 10.22 -9.95
N ASP A 107 -6.69 10.93 -10.91
CA ASP A 107 -6.20 11.04 -12.29
C ASP A 107 -6.70 12.34 -12.93
N HIS A 108 -5.98 13.43 -12.69
CA HIS A 108 -6.28 14.75 -13.24
C HIS A 108 -5.00 15.57 -13.49
N ASP A 109 -5.02 16.41 -14.50
CA ASP A 109 -3.96 17.39 -14.82
C ASP A 109 -2.55 16.76 -14.95
N GLY A 110 -2.48 15.52 -15.46
CA GLY A 110 -1.22 14.81 -15.61
C GLY A 110 -0.66 14.21 -14.31
N ILE A 111 -1.39 14.34 -13.20
CA ILE A 111 -1.04 13.71 -11.92
C ILE A 111 -1.92 12.49 -11.72
N VAL A 112 -1.29 11.33 -11.52
CA VAL A 112 -1.97 10.05 -11.30
C VAL A 112 -1.50 9.44 -9.99
N ILE A 113 -2.44 9.10 -9.10
CA ILE A 113 -2.15 8.35 -7.87
C ILE A 113 -2.94 7.04 -7.92
N GLN A 114 -2.22 5.93 -7.76
CA GLN A 114 -2.78 4.58 -7.83
C GLN A 114 -2.46 3.81 -6.54
N VAL A 115 -3.30 2.84 -6.21
CA VAL A 115 -3.04 1.85 -5.15
C VAL A 115 -2.95 0.46 -5.75
N ALA A 116 -2.12 -0.41 -5.18
CA ALA A 116 -2.03 -1.79 -5.62
C ALA A 116 -3.32 -2.56 -5.30
N ALA A 117 -3.71 -3.47 -6.19
CA ALA A 117 -4.83 -4.37 -5.97
C ALA A 117 -4.63 -5.25 -4.73
N LYS A 118 -5.73 -5.65 -4.11
CA LYS A 118 -5.74 -6.38 -2.83
C LYS A 118 -4.95 -7.69 -2.87
N GLU A 119 -4.96 -8.38 -4.00
CA GLU A 119 -4.25 -9.64 -4.19
C GLU A 119 -2.74 -9.44 -4.12
N ALA A 120 -2.22 -8.43 -4.82
CA ALA A 120 -0.81 -8.07 -4.75
C ALA A 120 -0.42 -7.59 -3.34
N MET A 121 -1.31 -6.83 -2.67
CA MET A 121 -1.10 -6.40 -1.29
C MET A 121 -1.05 -7.59 -0.33
N LEU A 122 -1.89 -8.61 -0.53
CA LEU A 122 -1.85 -9.85 0.27
C LEU A 122 -0.51 -10.56 0.06
N ALA A 123 -0.08 -10.78 -1.17
CA ALA A 123 1.20 -11.42 -1.47
C ALA A 123 2.38 -10.67 -0.83
N MET A 124 2.44 -9.34 -0.95
CA MET A 124 3.47 -8.52 -0.30
C MET A 124 3.44 -8.62 1.22
N LYS A 125 2.26 -8.69 1.84
CA LYS A 125 2.10 -8.85 3.29
C LYS A 125 2.52 -10.25 3.77
N LEU A 126 2.19 -11.28 3.02
CA LEU A 126 2.64 -12.65 3.29
C LEU A 126 4.17 -12.76 3.23
N ARG A 127 4.80 -12.11 2.24
CA ARG A 127 6.26 -12.05 2.11
C ARG A 127 6.92 -11.34 3.29
N ALA A 128 6.43 -10.16 3.66
CA ALA A 128 6.96 -9.37 4.77
C ALA A 128 6.74 -10.06 6.12
N ASN A 129 5.55 -10.59 6.34
CA ASN A 129 5.10 -11.38 7.48
C ASN A 129 5.66 -10.91 8.84
N ARG A 130 5.42 -9.64 9.20
CA ARG A 130 5.89 -9.04 10.46
C ARG A 130 4.90 -9.32 11.59
N PRO A 131 5.28 -10.14 12.60
CA PRO A 131 4.39 -10.49 13.69
C PRO A 131 3.85 -9.26 14.43
N GLY A 132 2.57 -9.30 14.79
CA GLY A 132 1.89 -8.21 15.48
C GLY A 132 1.57 -6.99 14.62
N ARG A 133 2.32 -6.76 13.54
CA ARG A 133 2.11 -5.62 12.65
C ARG A 133 1.23 -5.98 11.44
N ASP A 134 1.49 -7.12 10.81
CA ASP A 134 0.82 -7.51 9.56
C ASP A 134 -0.34 -8.50 9.76
N THR A 135 -0.49 -9.11 10.95
CA THR A 135 -1.49 -10.16 11.21
C THR A 135 -2.92 -9.72 10.89
N ASN A 136 -3.31 -8.52 11.37
CA ASN A 136 -4.65 -8.01 11.09
C ASN A 136 -4.84 -7.63 9.62
N ASP A 137 -3.83 -7.03 8.98
CA ASP A 137 -3.85 -6.71 7.55
C ASP A 137 -4.05 -7.99 6.72
N ILE A 138 -3.28 -9.05 7.02
CA ILE A 138 -3.39 -10.36 6.34
C ILE A 138 -4.79 -10.94 6.54
N ARG A 139 -5.33 -10.92 7.76
CA ARG A 139 -6.68 -11.44 8.05
C ARG A 139 -7.78 -10.75 7.23
N GLN A 140 -7.72 -9.42 7.13
CA GLN A 140 -8.66 -8.63 6.32
C GLN A 140 -8.50 -8.93 4.82
N LEU A 141 -7.25 -9.00 4.35
CA LEU A 141 -6.95 -9.27 2.95
C LEU A 141 -7.33 -10.69 2.53
N LEU A 142 -7.12 -11.71 3.37
CA LEU A 142 -7.60 -13.07 3.10
C LEU A 142 -9.12 -13.07 2.85
N LYS A 143 -9.88 -12.36 3.71
CA LYS A 143 -11.34 -12.22 3.51
C LYS A 143 -11.69 -11.51 2.21
N LEU A 144 -11.04 -10.38 1.91
CA LEU A 144 -11.29 -9.60 0.70
C LEU A 144 -10.93 -10.35 -0.58
N CYS A 145 -9.87 -11.18 -0.53
CA CYS A 145 -9.45 -12.02 -1.65
C CYS A 145 -10.20 -13.36 -1.74
N ALA A 146 -11.14 -13.62 -0.81
CA ALA A 146 -11.88 -14.88 -0.70
C ALA A 146 -10.98 -16.12 -0.56
N ILE A 147 -9.83 -15.96 0.10
CA ILE A 147 -8.89 -17.04 0.41
C ILE A 147 -9.33 -17.69 1.72
N THR A 148 -9.59 -19.00 1.67
CA THR A 148 -10.15 -19.78 2.77
C THR A 148 -9.30 -20.99 3.16
N THR A 149 -8.30 -21.32 2.37
CA THR A 149 -7.36 -22.41 2.63
C THR A 149 -5.91 -21.95 2.51
N ILE A 150 -5.00 -22.77 3.05
CA ILE A 150 -3.56 -22.51 2.96
C ILE A 150 -3.10 -22.64 1.51
N GLU A 151 -3.58 -23.63 0.80
CA GLU A 151 -3.25 -23.91 -0.59
C GLU A 151 -3.62 -22.70 -1.50
N GLU A 152 -4.79 -22.12 -1.29
CA GLU A 152 -5.19 -20.91 -2.01
C GLU A 152 -4.25 -19.71 -1.70
N ALA A 153 -3.75 -19.58 -0.48
CA ALA A 153 -2.80 -18.54 -0.10
C ALA A 153 -1.42 -18.78 -0.74
N GLU A 154 -0.96 -20.04 -0.80
CA GLU A 154 0.28 -20.44 -1.46
C GLU A 154 0.19 -20.21 -2.98
N ASP A 155 -0.89 -20.61 -3.62
CA ASP A 155 -1.13 -20.43 -5.05
C ASP A 155 -1.12 -18.94 -5.42
N LEU A 156 -1.83 -18.10 -4.66
CA LEU A 156 -1.81 -16.66 -4.85
C LEU A 156 -0.40 -16.08 -4.67
N TYR A 157 0.33 -16.54 -3.66
CA TYR A 157 1.69 -16.08 -3.41
C TYR A 157 2.63 -16.45 -4.55
N GLU A 158 2.57 -17.70 -5.05
CA GLU A 158 3.38 -18.18 -6.17
C GLU A 158 3.08 -17.44 -7.47
N ASP A 159 1.84 -17.02 -7.70
CA ASP A 159 1.46 -16.21 -8.86
C ASP A 159 2.21 -14.88 -8.91
N PHE A 160 2.47 -14.27 -7.76
CA PHE A 160 3.22 -13.01 -7.66
C PHE A 160 4.73 -13.21 -7.50
N TYR A 161 5.16 -14.27 -6.82
CA TYR A 161 6.56 -14.56 -6.51
C TYR A 161 6.94 -15.98 -6.93
N PRO A 162 7.02 -16.27 -8.24
CA PRO A 162 7.26 -17.63 -8.74
C PRO A 162 8.62 -18.16 -8.30
N GLY A 163 8.60 -19.37 -7.75
CA GLY A 163 9.79 -20.05 -7.23
C GLY A 163 10.22 -19.59 -5.83
N ASP A 164 9.51 -18.65 -5.23
CA ASP A 164 9.65 -18.31 -3.81
C ASP A 164 8.53 -19.01 -3.02
N LEU A 165 8.84 -19.58 -1.88
CA LEU A 165 7.86 -20.28 -1.05
C LEU A 165 7.49 -19.44 0.16
N LEU A 166 6.26 -19.58 0.63
CA LEU A 166 5.88 -19.02 1.93
C LEU A 166 6.78 -19.61 3.01
N THR A 167 7.30 -18.74 3.87
CA THR A 167 8.10 -19.21 5.02
C THR A 167 7.21 -19.97 6.02
N ASP A 168 7.78 -20.90 6.80
CA ASP A 168 7.06 -21.62 7.86
C ASP A 168 6.30 -20.67 8.77
N ARG A 169 6.90 -19.50 9.08
CA ARG A 169 6.27 -18.48 9.90
C ARG A 169 5.04 -17.85 9.22
N ALA A 170 5.05 -17.70 7.89
CA ALA A 170 3.89 -17.18 7.15
C ALA A 170 2.78 -18.24 7.12
N LEU A 171 3.13 -19.51 6.87
CA LEU A 171 2.20 -20.63 6.92
C LEU A 171 1.54 -20.76 8.30
N ASP A 172 2.32 -20.73 9.37
CA ASP A 172 1.81 -20.76 10.75
C ASP A 172 0.87 -19.59 11.06
N MET A 173 1.15 -18.41 10.50
CA MET A 173 0.30 -17.22 10.69
C MET A 173 -1.02 -17.39 9.93
N VAL A 174 -1.00 -17.81 8.67
CA VAL A 174 -2.21 -18.05 7.86
C VAL A 174 -3.05 -19.14 8.51
N THR A 175 -2.45 -20.25 8.93
CA THR A 175 -3.14 -21.36 9.63
C THR A 175 -3.89 -20.81 10.85
N ARG A 176 -3.20 -20.10 11.75
CA ARG A 176 -3.84 -19.54 12.96
C ARG A 176 -4.96 -18.55 12.64
N ILE A 177 -4.84 -17.77 11.57
CA ILE A 177 -5.88 -16.84 11.15
C ILE A 177 -7.11 -17.61 10.65
N LEU A 178 -6.92 -18.64 9.81
CA LEU A 178 -8.00 -19.44 9.26
C LEU A 178 -8.71 -20.25 10.35
N ASP A 179 -7.96 -20.86 11.26
CA ASP A 179 -8.51 -21.59 12.41
C ASP A 179 -9.33 -20.71 13.35
N ALA A 180 -8.90 -19.46 13.56
CA ALA A 180 -9.64 -18.47 14.35
C ALA A 180 -10.87 -17.91 13.63
N GLY A 181 -11.00 -18.15 12.33
CA GLY A 181 -12.04 -17.65 11.44
C GLY A 181 -11.76 -16.24 10.90
N LEU A 182 -12.16 -16.05 9.64
CA LEU A 182 -12.13 -14.75 8.98
C LEU A 182 -13.28 -13.86 9.46
N PRO A 183 -13.18 -12.53 9.34
CA PRO A 183 -14.27 -11.64 9.70
C PRO A 183 -15.48 -11.88 8.79
N ASP A 184 -16.69 -11.66 9.31
CA ASP A 184 -17.92 -11.78 8.52
C ASP A 184 -17.95 -10.77 7.39
N ASP A 185 -17.51 -9.54 7.65
CA ASP A 185 -17.43 -8.43 6.71
C ASP A 185 -16.15 -7.61 6.89
N VAL A 186 -15.74 -6.92 5.84
CA VAL A 186 -14.64 -5.96 5.83
C VAL A 186 -15.19 -4.62 5.31
N PRO A 187 -15.60 -3.71 6.21
CA PRO A 187 -16.19 -2.45 5.81
C PRO A 187 -15.24 -1.61 4.96
N SER A 188 -15.76 -1.09 3.84
CA SER A 188 -15.02 -0.14 3.00
C SER A 188 -14.74 1.15 3.78
N PRO A 189 -13.54 1.74 3.67
CA PRO A 189 -13.19 2.95 4.40
C PRO A 189 -13.87 4.23 3.85
N GLY A 190 -14.71 4.09 2.83
CA GLY A 190 -15.44 5.20 2.22
C GLY A 190 -14.66 5.90 1.09
N PRO A 191 -15.27 6.93 0.47
CA PRO A 191 -14.70 7.61 -0.68
C PRO A 191 -13.41 8.37 -0.36
N ILE A 192 -12.59 8.56 -1.39
CA ILE A 192 -11.37 9.37 -1.35
C ILE A 192 -11.63 10.61 -2.20
N ASN A 193 -11.46 11.79 -1.61
CA ASN A 193 -11.57 13.09 -2.29
C ASN A 193 -10.20 13.79 -2.24
N LEU A 194 -9.46 13.76 -3.34
CA LEU A 194 -8.18 14.44 -3.53
C LEU A 194 -8.32 15.68 -4.41
#